data_0c626f20c98e005233b1add8af6757d8
#
_entry.id   0c626f20c98e005233b1add8af6757d8
#
_cell.length_a   1.000
_cell.length_b   1.000
_cell.length_c   1.000
_cell.angle_alpha   90.00
_cell.angle_beta   90.00
_cell.angle_gamma   90.00
#
_symmetry.space_group_name_H-M   'P 1'
#
loop_
_entity.id
_entity.type
_entity.pdbx_description
1 polymer ?
#
loop_
_entity_poly.entity_id
_entity_poly.type
_entity_poly.pdbx_seq_one_letter_code
_entity_poly.pdbx_strand_id
1 'polypeptide(L)'
;EFVMPNTVIGKDLPKEEFVMYLRGYDVKPVRAKVLMDKIKPYFERQGETFCSHQHAPSSGEIGSPEATICGNAIYFSHPIFALYRKNAARWCKLMVKDALEYFIEEKLVKYEGPSTLNIQLNAQKEKNRDVLHILHYITEKRSEDIYTVEDKIPLYNLEIQVNTDGKTVREVRSVPDETPISFVQEGTYVKFRVEKVD
;
A
#
# COMPACT_ATOMS: atom_id res chain seq x y z
N GLU A 1 -1.11 12.32 18.44
CA GLU A 1 -0.66 13.15 17.32
C GLU A 1 -1.51 12.85 16.09
N PHE A 2 -1.41 13.71 15.07
CA PHE A 2 -2.16 13.56 13.82
C PHE A 2 -1.23 13.81 12.62
N VAL A 3 -1.69 13.41 11.45
CA VAL A 3 -1.04 13.70 10.18
C VAL A 3 -2.05 14.25 9.19
N MET A 4 -1.61 15.18 8.35
CA MET A 4 -2.41 15.71 7.24
C MET A 4 -1.85 15.19 5.92
N PRO A 5 -2.61 14.40 5.16
CA PRO A 5 -2.22 13.96 3.83
C PRO A 5 -1.91 15.13 2.89
N ASN A 6 -0.95 14.91 1.99
CA ASN A 6 -0.57 15.89 0.99
C ASN A 6 -0.41 15.24 -0.41
N THR A 7 0.10 15.97 -1.36
CA THR A 7 0.26 15.49 -2.75
C THR A 7 1.40 14.46 -2.94
N VAL A 8 2.21 14.23 -1.91
CA VAL A 8 3.35 13.29 -1.96
C VAL A 8 3.07 12.05 -1.14
N ILE A 9 2.63 12.23 0.12
CA ILE A 9 2.32 11.14 1.05
C ILE A 9 0.84 11.25 1.45
N GLY A 10 0.09 10.19 1.20
CA GLY A 10 -1.36 10.16 1.41
C GLY A 10 -2.16 10.79 0.26
N LYS A 11 -1.62 10.81 -0.95
CA LYS A 11 -2.24 11.44 -2.15
C LYS A 11 -3.66 10.93 -2.47
N ASP A 12 -3.94 9.67 -2.13
CA ASP A 12 -5.24 9.01 -2.34
C ASP A 12 -6.16 9.12 -1.10
N LEU A 13 -5.76 9.88 -0.07
CA LEU A 13 -6.55 10.13 1.13
C LEU A 13 -7.31 11.45 1.04
N PRO A 14 -8.46 11.57 1.72
CA PRO A 14 -9.10 12.85 1.95
C PRO A 14 -8.14 13.85 2.61
N LYS A 15 -8.32 15.14 2.31
CA LYS A 15 -7.52 16.23 2.92
C LYS A 15 -8.08 16.58 4.30
N GLU A 16 -7.91 15.67 5.23
CA GLU A 16 -8.33 15.80 6.61
C GLU A 16 -7.27 15.18 7.54
N GLU A 17 -7.35 15.48 8.82
CA GLU A 17 -6.41 14.97 9.80
C GLU A 17 -6.70 13.50 10.14
N PHE A 18 -5.67 12.68 10.13
CA PHE A 18 -5.73 11.28 10.54
C PHE A 18 -4.97 11.07 11.85
N VAL A 19 -5.63 10.43 12.81
CA VAL A 19 -5.04 10.17 14.13
C VAL A 19 -3.95 9.10 14.07
N MET A 20 -2.86 9.36 14.76
CA MET A 20 -1.77 8.41 15.01
C MET A 20 -1.86 7.92 16.45
N TYR A 21 -2.46 6.74 16.66
CA TYR A 21 -2.78 6.19 17.99
C TYR A 21 -1.56 5.79 18.83
N LEU A 22 -0.43 5.54 18.20
CA LEU A 22 0.84 5.31 18.90
C LEU A 22 1.68 6.59 18.81
N ARG A 23 2.49 6.82 19.81
CA ARG A 23 3.37 7.99 19.87
C ARG A 23 4.51 7.84 18.86
N GLY A 24 4.79 8.92 18.12
CA GLY A 24 5.96 9.05 17.25
C GLY A 24 7.15 9.64 17.99
N TYR A 25 8.30 9.61 17.35
CA TYR A 25 9.50 10.31 17.82
C TYR A 25 9.50 11.76 17.32
N ASP A 26 9.91 12.69 18.17
CA ASP A 26 10.23 14.03 17.71
C ASP A 26 11.59 14.01 17.01
N VAL A 27 11.59 14.37 15.76
CA VAL A 27 12.78 14.32 14.91
C VAL A 27 13.13 15.71 14.38
N LYS A 28 14.43 15.95 14.24
CA LYS A 28 14.96 17.17 13.62
C LYS A 28 15.80 16.79 12.41
N PRO A 29 15.35 17.09 11.18
CA PRO A 29 16.10 16.75 9.99
C PRO A 29 17.38 17.62 9.92
N VAL A 30 18.52 17.00 9.62
CA VAL A 30 19.79 17.69 9.43
C VAL A 30 20.09 17.86 7.93
N ARG A 31 19.95 16.77 7.14
CA ARG A 31 20.17 16.76 5.69
C ARG A 31 18.96 16.21 4.92
N ALA A 32 17.94 15.74 5.63
CA ALA A 32 16.74 15.20 5.04
C ALA A 32 15.76 16.33 4.66
N LYS A 33 15.02 16.12 3.58
CA LYS A 33 13.88 16.96 3.21
C LYS A 33 12.63 16.44 3.92
N VAL A 34 11.82 17.34 4.47
CA VAL A 34 10.51 17.01 5.04
C VAL A 34 9.52 16.73 3.93
N LEU A 35 8.82 15.60 4.02
CA LEU A 35 7.74 15.23 3.11
C LEU A 35 6.36 15.45 3.73
N MET A 36 6.24 15.30 5.06
CA MET A 36 5.00 15.49 5.81
C MET A 36 5.34 15.88 7.25
N ASP A 37 4.58 16.79 7.81
CA ASP A 37 4.67 17.17 9.21
C ASP A 37 3.61 16.47 10.06
N LYS A 38 3.86 16.35 11.35
CA LYS A 38 2.87 15.98 12.36
C LYS A 38 2.03 17.18 12.74
N ILE A 39 0.83 16.90 13.25
CA ILE A 39 -0.01 17.89 13.92
C ILE A 39 -0.10 17.48 15.39
N LYS A 40 0.13 18.44 16.28
CA LYS A 40 0.14 18.20 17.71
C LYS A 40 -1.26 17.90 18.25
N PRO A 41 -1.37 17.07 19.29
CA PRO A 41 -2.60 17.01 20.07
C PRO A 41 -2.79 18.33 20.85
N TYR A 42 -4.02 18.63 21.21
CA TYR A 42 -4.36 19.80 22.01
C TYR A 42 -3.72 19.73 23.43
N PHE A 43 -3.57 18.52 23.95
CA PHE A 43 -2.84 18.24 25.19
C PHE A 43 -2.27 16.81 25.16
N GLU A 44 -1.24 16.59 25.96
CA GLU A 44 -0.71 15.24 26.22
C GLU A 44 -1.60 14.52 27.24
N ARG A 45 -2.04 13.29 26.92
CA ARG A 45 -2.77 12.46 27.89
C ARG A 45 -1.83 11.96 28.98
N GLN A 46 -1.96 12.56 30.15
CA GLN A 46 -1.22 12.19 31.36
C GLN A 46 -2.22 12.15 32.51
N GLY A 47 -1.80 11.73 33.72
CA GLY A 47 -2.67 11.50 34.86
C GLY A 47 -3.75 12.56 35.11
N GLU A 48 -3.38 13.84 35.14
CA GLU A 48 -4.32 14.95 35.37
C GLU A 48 -5.00 15.47 34.08
N THR A 49 -4.42 15.17 32.91
CA THR A 49 -4.92 15.61 31.60
C THR A 49 -5.53 14.41 30.86
N PHE A 50 -6.84 14.28 30.93
CA PHE A 50 -7.58 13.11 30.45
C PHE A 50 -8.70 13.48 29.48
N CYS A 51 -8.98 12.60 28.56
CA CYS A 51 -10.20 12.55 27.76
C CYS A 51 -10.71 11.12 27.66
N SER A 52 -12.02 10.94 27.49
CA SER A 52 -12.66 9.62 27.38
C SER A 52 -12.29 8.86 26.10
N HIS A 53 -11.82 9.57 25.07
CA HIS A 53 -11.41 8.99 23.81
C HIS A 53 -9.98 8.42 23.87
N GLN A 54 -9.67 7.51 22.94
CA GLN A 54 -8.34 6.90 22.86
C GLN A 54 -7.23 7.93 22.56
N HIS A 55 -7.57 9.06 21.97
CA HIS A 55 -6.65 10.15 21.64
C HIS A 55 -7.23 11.49 22.10
N ALA A 56 -6.34 12.46 22.41
CA ALA A 56 -6.72 13.84 22.60
C ALA A 56 -7.12 14.48 21.27
N PRO A 57 -7.96 15.54 21.26
CA PRO A 57 -8.27 16.27 20.04
C PRO A 57 -7.04 16.91 19.41
N SER A 58 -7.11 17.23 18.12
CA SER A 58 -6.06 17.98 17.43
C SER A 58 -6.03 19.44 17.90
N SER A 59 -4.83 20.02 17.97
CA SER A 59 -4.65 21.45 18.16
C SER A 59 -4.63 22.24 16.86
N GLY A 60 -4.46 21.56 15.74
CA GLY A 60 -4.16 22.18 14.42
C GLY A 60 -2.74 22.73 14.30
N GLU A 61 -1.90 22.66 15.37
CA GLU A 61 -0.53 23.16 15.34
C GLU A 61 0.43 22.13 14.69
N ILE A 62 1.27 22.62 13.79
CA ILE A 62 2.32 21.82 13.18
C ILE A 62 3.37 21.44 14.23
N GLY A 63 3.70 20.15 14.28
CA GLY A 63 4.72 19.57 15.13
C GLY A 63 6.02 19.28 14.40
N SER A 64 6.78 18.30 14.90
CA SER A 64 7.98 17.80 14.23
C SER A 64 7.60 16.99 12.97
N PRO A 65 8.55 16.73 12.05
CA PRO A 65 8.27 15.97 10.85
C PRO A 65 7.75 14.56 11.12
N GLU A 66 6.73 14.15 10.35
CA GLU A 66 6.25 12.77 10.29
C GLU A 66 7.05 11.95 9.28
N ALA A 67 7.20 12.47 8.06
CA ALA A 67 7.92 11.78 7.02
C ALA A 67 9.06 12.65 6.47
N THR A 68 10.24 12.05 6.35
CA THR A 68 11.43 12.72 5.79
C THR A 68 12.11 11.82 4.77
N ILE A 69 12.78 12.44 3.78
CA ILE A 69 13.56 11.73 2.77
C ILE A 69 15.02 12.19 2.75
N CYS A 70 15.93 11.22 2.67
CA CYS A 70 17.34 11.47 2.45
C CYS A 70 17.91 10.39 1.50
N GLY A 71 18.34 10.80 0.30
CA GLY A 71 18.73 9.84 -0.75
C GLY A 71 17.62 8.85 -1.06
N ASN A 72 17.90 7.56 -0.95
CA ASN A 72 16.97 6.47 -1.25
C ASN A 72 16.23 5.94 -0.01
N ALA A 73 16.10 6.74 1.04
CA ALA A 73 15.43 6.35 2.27
C ALA A 73 14.35 7.35 2.66
N ILE A 74 13.14 6.86 2.93
CA ILE A 74 12.07 7.60 3.59
C ILE A 74 11.93 7.07 5.01
N TYR A 75 11.96 7.98 5.98
CA TYR A 75 11.76 7.69 7.39
C TYR A 75 10.43 8.23 7.85
N PHE A 76 9.67 7.42 8.57
CA PHE A 76 8.45 7.81 9.27
C PHE A 76 8.73 7.87 10.77
N SER A 77 8.30 8.93 11.43
CA SER A 77 8.53 9.13 12.87
C SER A 77 7.61 8.29 13.74
N HIS A 78 6.42 7.96 13.27
CA HIS A 78 5.53 7.01 13.93
C HIS A 78 5.81 5.56 13.54
N PRO A 79 5.53 4.59 14.41
CA PRO A 79 5.65 3.18 14.09
C PRO A 79 4.46 2.70 13.22
N ILE A 80 4.41 3.14 11.96
CA ILE A 80 3.27 2.99 11.06
C ILE A 80 2.84 1.55 10.82
N PHE A 81 3.77 0.59 10.80
CA PHE A 81 3.44 -0.83 10.66
C PHE A 81 2.76 -1.39 11.91
N ALA A 82 3.22 -0.98 13.11
CA ALA A 82 2.58 -1.36 14.36
C ALA A 82 1.19 -0.74 14.49
N LEU A 83 1.04 0.52 14.07
CA LEU A 83 -0.26 1.21 13.98
C LEU A 83 -1.22 0.48 13.05
N TYR A 84 -0.77 0.12 11.85
CA TYR A 84 -1.59 -0.62 10.90
C TYR A 84 -2.04 -1.97 11.48
N ARG A 85 -1.12 -2.72 12.11
CA ARG A 85 -1.43 -4.01 12.75
C ARG A 85 -2.41 -3.89 13.91
N LYS A 86 -2.21 -2.91 14.78
CA LYS A 86 -2.98 -2.76 16.04
C LYS A 86 -4.35 -2.11 15.81
N ASN A 87 -4.42 -1.11 14.97
CA ASN A 87 -5.58 -0.24 14.82
C ASN A 87 -6.23 -0.35 13.43
N ALA A 88 -5.73 -1.21 12.54
CA ALA A 88 -6.16 -1.32 11.14
C ALA A 88 -6.17 0.05 10.41
N ALA A 89 -5.25 0.93 10.77
CA ALA A 89 -5.14 2.31 10.28
C ALA A 89 -4.81 2.33 8.77
N ARG A 90 -5.84 2.29 7.93
CA ARG A 90 -5.70 2.20 6.47
C ARG A 90 -4.82 3.31 5.89
N TRP A 91 -4.85 4.51 6.46
CA TRP A 91 -4.00 5.63 6.03
C TRP A 91 -2.51 5.30 6.15
N CYS A 92 -2.06 4.57 7.17
CA CYS A 92 -0.68 4.11 7.28
C CYS A 92 -0.27 3.23 6.09
N LYS A 93 -1.14 2.31 5.68
CA LYS A 93 -0.92 1.47 4.48
C LYS A 93 -0.77 2.33 3.22
N LEU A 94 -1.62 3.33 3.03
CA LEU A 94 -1.58 4.21 1.86
C LEU A 94 -0.35 5.13 1.89
N MET A 95 0.05 5.62 3.04
CA MET A 95 1.29 6.38 3.20
C MET A 95 2.53 5.56 2.82
N VAL A 96 2.59 4.29 3.24
CA VAL A 96 3.67 3.37 2.84
C VAL A 96 3.64 3.09 1.33
N LYS A 97 2.45 2.88 0.77
CA LYS A 97 2.28 2.73 -0.69
C LYS A 97 2.88 3.92 -1.44
N ASP A 98 2.55 5.14 -1.04
CA ASP A 98 3.04 6.34 -1.68
C ASP A 98 4.56 6.52 -1.52
N ALA A 99 5.11 6.14 -0.35
CA ALA A 99 6.55 6.13 -0.14
C ALA A 99 7.28 5.14 -1.06
N LEU A 100 6.70 3.96 -1.31
CA LEU A 100 7.23 3.01 -2.28
C LEU A 100 7.13 3.55 -3.72
N GLU A 101 5.99 4.13 -4.08
CA GLU A 101 5.76 4.71 -5.41
C GLU A 101 6.62 5.95 -5.67
N TYR A 102 7.15 6.59 -4.63
CA TYR A 102 8.12 7.69 -4.78
C TYR A 102 9.44 7.23 -5.41
N PHE A 103 9.83 5.97 -5.16
CA PHE A 103 11.07 5.39 -5.69
C PHE A 103 10.84 4.48 -6.90
N ILE A 104 9.63 3.96 -7.07
CA ILE A 104 9.30 3.03 -8.14
C ILE A 104 8.56 3.78 -9.25
N GLU A 105 9.29 4.21 -10.27
CA GLU A 105 8.72 4.92 -11.41
C GLU A 105 7.87 3.98 -12.28
N GLU A 106 8.36 2.78 -12.55
CA GLU A 106 7.67 1.78 -13.34
C GLU A 106 7.36 0.51 -12.54
N LYS A 107 6.07 0.20 -12.41
CA LYS A 107 5.61 -1.02 -11.72
C LYS A 107 5.76 -2.24 -12.63
N LEU A 108 6.22 -3.37 -12.08
CA LEU A 108 6.27 -4.63 -12.81
C LEU A 108 4.87 -5.12 -13.20
N VAL A 109 3.89 -4.91 -12.32
CA VAL A 109 2.50 -5.29 -12.57
C VAL A 109 1.59 -4.14 -12.12
N LYS A 110 0.61 -3.84 -12.97
CA LYS A 110 -0.50 -2.93 -12.64
C LYS A 110 -1.81 -3.70 -12.80
N TYR A 111 -2.76 -3.46 -11.92
CA TYR A 111 -4.08 -4.06 -12.01
C TYR A 111 -5.13 -3.15 -11.36
N GLU A 112 -6.38 -3.35 -11.77
CA GLU A 112 -7.54 -2.75 -11.14
C GLU A 112 -8.32 -3.83 -10.41
N GLY A 113 -8.36 -3.76 -9.09
CA GLY A 113 -9.01 -4.78 -8.28
C GLY A 113 -8.88 -4.55 -6.77
N PRO A 114 -9.46 -5.44 -5.95
CA PRO A 114 -9.45 -5.29 -4.51
C PRO A 114 -8.04 -5.48 -3.92
N SER A 115 -7.78 -4.87 -2.78
CA SER A 115 -6.50 -4.97 -2.08
C SER A 115 -6.23 -6.35 -1.45
N THR A 116 -7.18 -7.28 -1.55
CA THR A 116 -7.06 -8.69 -1.17
C THR A 116 -6.47 -9.56 -2.27
N LEU A 117 -6.29 -9.00 -3.46
CA LEU A 117 -5.66 -9.68 -4.58
C LEU A 117 -4.14 -9.76 -4.37
N ASN A 118 -3.59 -10.97 -4.43
CA ASN A 118 -2.16 -11.22 -4.38
C ASN A 118 -1.66 -11.57 -5.77
N ILE A 119 -0.74 -10.78 -6.28
CA ILE A 119 -0.14 -10.99 -7.60
C ILE A 119 1.37 -11.14 -7.44
N GLN A 120 1.93 -12.19 -8.06
CA GLN A 120 3.36 -12.45 -8.09
C GLN A 120 3.81 -12.78 -9.52
N LEU A 121 4.83 -12.09 -9.99
CA LEU A 121 5.46 -12.34 -11.29
C LEU A 121 6.79 -13.06 -11.10
N ASN A 122 6.94 -14.22 -11.74
CA ASN A 122 8.15 -15.03 -11.71
C ASN A 122 8.72 -15.19 -13.11
N ALA A 123 9.98 -14.78 -13.30
CA ALA A 123 10.70 -14.98 -14.57
C ALA A 123 11.31 -16.39 -14.63
N GLN A 124 10.98 -17.15 -15.67
CA GLN A 124 11.59 -18.43 -16.01
C GLN A 124 12.53 -18.26 -17.22
N LYS A 125 13.72 -17.73 -16.96
CA LYS A 125 14.68 -17.34 -18.01
C LYS A 125 15.04 -18.47 -18.96
N GLU A 126 15.22 -19.68 -18.44
CA GLU A 126 15.55 -20.87 -19.25
C GLU A 126 14.45 -21.27 -20.23
N LYS A 127 13.20 -20.92 -19.93
CA LYS A 127 12.02 -21.18 -20.76
C LYS A 127 11.57 -19.96 -21.56
N ASN A 128 12.30 -18.85 -21.44
CA ASN A 128 11.98 -17.57 -22.05
C ASN A 128 10.52 -17.16 -21.85
N ARG A 129 10.05 -17.27 -20.59
CA ARG A 129 8.69 -16.90 -20.19
C ARG A 129 8.64 -16.32 -18.79
N ASP A 130 7.62 -15.53 -18.54
CA ASP A 130 7.22 -15.07 -17.23
C ASP A 130 5.91 -15.76 -16.83
N VAL A 131 5.77 -16.07 -15.53
CA VAL A 131 4.57 -16.69 -14.96
C VAL A 131 3.98 -15.74 -13.95
N LEU A 132 2.75 -15.31 -14.20
CA LEU A 132 1.98 -14.48 -13.31
C LEU A 132 1.05 -15.34 -12.47
N HIS A 133 1.26 -15.35 -11.16
CA HIS A 133 0.38 -15.98 -10.20
C HIS A 133 -0.62 -14.96 -9.69
N ILE A 134 -1.89 -15.31 -9.72
CA ILE A 134 -2.99 -14.47 -9.26
C ILE A 134 -3.78 -15.26 -8.25
N LEU A 135 -3.84 -14.77 -7.02
CA LEU A 135 -4.59 -15.38 -5.93
C LEU A 135 -5.52 -14.36 -5.31
N HIS A 136 -6.77 -14.76 -5.10
CA HIS A 136 -7.74 -13.94 -4.39
C HIS A 136 -8.40 -14.74 -3.29
N TYR A 137 -8.31 -14.23 -2.08
CA TYR A 137 -9.05 -14.75 -0.93
C TYR A 137 -9.21 -13.67 0.14
N ILE A 138 -10.33 -13.73 0.85
CA ILE A 138 -10.62 -12.84 1.96
C ILE A 138 -10.50 -13.65 3.24
N THR A 139 -9.57 -13.24 4.10
CA THR A 139 -9.39 -13.88 5.40
C THR A 139 -10.27 -13.20 6.44
N GLU A 140 -10.97 -13.98 7.24
CA GLU A 140 -11.74 -13.52 8.38
C GLU A 140 -11.07 -13.96 9.68
N LYS A 141 -10.98 -13.06 10.65
CA LYS A 141 -10.44 -13.38 11.97
C LYS A 141 -11.52 -14.02 12.82
N ARG A 142 -11.39 -15.33 13.10
CA ARG A 142 -12.37 -16.12 13.87
C ARG A 142 -12.01 -16.31 15.32
N SER A 143 -10.75 -16.14 15.68
CA SER A 143 -10.29 -16.14 17.05
C SER A 143 -9.12 -15.17 17.22
N GLU A 144 -8.51 -15.11 18.41
CA GLU A 144 -7.49 -14.12 18.72
C GLU A 144 -6.35 -14.07 17.68
N ASP A 145 -5.88 -15.22 17.22
CA ASP A 145 -4.79 -15.35 16.25
C ASP A 145 -5.09 -16.25 15.04
N ILE A 146 -6.35 -16.70 14.88
CA ILE A 146 -6.74 -17.59 13.79
C ILE A 146 -7.49 -16.83 12.72
N TYR A 147 -6.97 -16.91 11.49
CA TYR A 147 -7.62 -16.43 10.30
C TYR A 147 -8.07 -17.61 9.44
N THR A 148 -9.28 -17.54 8.94
CA THR A 148 -9.88 -18.57 8.07
C THR A 148 -10.34 -17.96 6.76
N VAL A 149 -10.38 -18.77 5.72
CA VAL A 149 -11.05 -18.45 4.46
C VAL A 149 -12.27 -19.37 4.39
N GLU A 150 -13.45 -18.82 4.61
CA GLU A 150 -14.70 -19.59 4.60
C GLU A 150 -15.32 -19.63 3.20
N ASP A 151 -15.32 -18.48 2.53
CA ASP A 151 -15.97 -18.33 1.24
C ASP A 151 -14.97 -18.06 0.11
N LYS A 152 -15.23 -18.68 -1.03
CA LYS A 152 -14.56 -18.30 -2.28
C LYS A 152 -15.40 -17.26 -2.98
N ILE A 153 -14.87 -16.05 -3.06
CA ILE A 153 -15.51 -14.93 -3.75
C ILE A 153 -14.76 -14.68 -5.06
N PRO A 154 -15.29 -15.14 -6.20
CA PRO A 154 -14.58 -14.99 -7.46
C PRO A 154 -14.54 -13.51 -7.90
N LEU A 155 -13.43 -13.13 -8.52
CA LEU A 155 -13.30 -11.87 -9.24
C LEU A 155 -13.49 -12.11 -10.73
N TYR A 156 -14.15 -11.16 -11.39
CA TYR A 156 -14.43 -11.24 -12.82
C TYR A 156 -13.83 -10.05 -13.56
N ASN A 157 -13.43 -10.30 -14.80
CA ASN A 157 -12.95 -9.26 -15.72
C ASN A 157 -11.77 -8.44 -15.17
N LEU A 158 -10.79 -9.10 -14.57
CA LEU A 158 -9.63 -8.44 -13.99
C LEU A 158 -8.69 -7.93 -15.10
N GLU A 159 -8.53 -6.62 -15.19
CA GLU A 159 -7.60 -5.97 -16.10
C GLU A 159 -6.19 -5.97 -15.49
N ILE A 160 -5.23 -6.53 -16.23
CA ILE A 160 -3.84 -6.63 -15.78
C ILE A 160 -2.91 -6.07 -16.84
N GLN A 161 -1.85 -5.41 -16.37
CA GLN A 161 -0.76 -4.93 -17.19
C GLN A 161 0.55 -5.42 -16.60
N VAL A 162 1.36 -6.09 -17.41
CA VAL A 162 2.68 -6.60 -17.02
C VAL A 162 3.76 -5.86 -17.80
N ASN A 163 4.73 -5.30 -17.08
CA ASN A 163 5.90 -4.69 -17.71
C ASN A 163 6.82 -5.79 -18.23
N THR A 164 7.13 -5.75 -19.52
CA THR A 164 7.94 -6.75 -20.23
C THR A 164 9.39 -6.30 -20.41
N ASP A 165 9.74 -5.13 -19.84
CA ASP A 165 11.07 -4.54 -20.02
C ASP A 165 11.46 -4.38 -21.51
N GLY A 166 10.46 -3.98 -22.33
CA GLY A 166 10.62 -3.78 -23.77
C GLY A 166 10.68 -5.07 -24.61
N LYS A 167 10.54 -6.25 -24.01
CA LYS A 167 10.50 -7.51 -24.75
C LYS A 167 9.17 -7.66 -25.48
N THR A 168 9.21 -8.18 -26.69
CA THR A 168 8.00 -8.51 -27.44
C THR A 168 7.37 -9.79 -26.90
N VAL A 169 6.10 -9.71 -26.49
CA VAL A 169 5.31 -10.86 -26.07
C VAL A 169 4.71 -11.54 -27.29
N ARG A 170 4.89 -12.85 -27.40
CA ARG A 170 4.36 -13.66 -28.50
C ARG A 170 2.97 -14.19 -28.20
N GLU A 171 2.74 -14.57 -26.94
CA GLU A 171 1.48 -15.17 -26.49
C GLU A 171 1.27 -14.97 -24.99
N VAL A 172 0.02 -14.95 -24.58
CA VAL A 172 -0.42 -15.03 -23.19
C VAL A 172 -1.38 -16.22 -23.09
N ARG A 173 -1.18 -17.08 -22.10
CA ARG A 173 -2.01 -18.28 -21.88
C ARG A 173 -2.34 -18.44 -20.39
N SER A 174 -3.50 -19.01 -20.10
CA SER A 174 -3.81 -19.50 -18.75
C SER A 174 -3.15 -20.86 -18.51
N VAL A 175 -2.89 -21.18 -17.26
CA VAL A 175 -2.29 -22.46 -16.83
C VAL A 175 -3.23 -23.05 -15.77
N PRO A 176 -3.51 -24.35 -15.76
CA PRO A 176 -2.84 -25.44 -16.49
C PRO A 176 -3.44 -25.76 -17.88
N ASP A 177 -4.59 -25.20 -18.24
CA ASP A 177 -5.37 -25.56 -19.44
C ASP A 177 -4.80 -25.01 -20.76
N GLU A 178 -3.76 -24.18 -20.68
CA GLU A 178 -3.08 -23.54 -21.81
C GLU A 178 -4.01 -22.74 -22.75
N THR A 179 -5.14 -22.25 -22.24
CA THR A 179 -6.09 -21.47 -23.02
C THR A 179 -5.48 -20.10 -23.39
N PRO A 180 -5.49 -19.74 -24.70
CA PRO A 180 -4.97 -18.44 -25.13
C PRO A 180 -5.80 -17.29 -24.56
N ILE A 181 -5.10 -16.23 -24.13
CA ILE A 181 -5.70 -14.99 -23.65
C ILE A 181 -5.34 -13.88 -24.63
N SER A 182 -6.34 -13.16 -25.12
CA SER A 182 -6.15 -12.00 -25.99
C SER A 182 -5.43 -10.88 -25.22
N PHE A 183 -4.45 -10.27 -25.86
CA PHE A 183 -3.66 -9.20 -25.24
C PHE A 183 -3.33 -8.10 -26.25
N VAL A 184 -2.96 -6.93 -25.72
CA VAL A 184 -2.41 -5.81 -26.49
C VAL A 184 -1.10 -5.40 -25.83
N GLN A 185 -0.06 -5.17 -26.64
CA GLN A 185 1.20 -4.63 -26.14
C GLN A 185 1.30 -3.14 -26.50
N GLU A 186 1.42 -2.29 -25.48
CA GLU A 186 1.58 -0.85 -25.60
C GLU A 186 2.84 -0.41 -24.86
N GLY A 187 3.84 0.06 -25.59
CA GLY A 187 5.13 0.40 -25.02
C GLY A 187 5.79 -0.79 -24.32
N THR A 188 6.14 -0.64 -23.06
CA THR A 188 6.75 -1.70 -22.24
C THR A 188 5.73 -2.61 -21.56
N TYR A 189 4.43 -2.33 -21.67
CA TYR A 189 3.39 -3.11 -21.00
C TYR A 189 2.60 -3.99 -21.97
N VAL A 190 2.39 -5.23 -21.55
CA VAL A 190 1.38 -6.12 -22.13
C VAL A 190 0.11 -6.04 -21.27
N LYS A 191 -1.04 -5.79 -21.90
CA LYS A 191 -2.35 -5.65 -21.27
C LYS A 191 -3.24 -6.80 -21.67
N PHE A 192 -3.87 -7.42 -20.70
CA PHE A 192 -4.83 -8.51 -20.94
C PHE A 192 -5.87 -8.55 -19.82
N ARG A 193 -6.96 -9.27 -20.10
CA ARG A 193 -8.07 -9.47 -19.15
C ARG A 193 -8.13 -10.93 -18.73
N VAL A 194 -8.22 -11.15 -17.43
CA VAL A 194 -8.53 -12.46 -16.85
C VAL A 194 -10.03 -12.50 -16.55
N GLU A 195 -10.75 -13.41 -17.19
CA GLU A 195 -12.21 -13.47 -17.09
C GLU A 195 -12.68 -13.82 -15.68
N LYS A 196 -11.98 -14.74 -15.01
CA LYS A 196 -12.33 -15.19 -13.67
C LYS A 196 -11.10 -15.60 -12.88
N VAL A 197 -11.07 -15.20 -11.61
CA VAL A 197 -10.11 -15.65 -10.58
C VAL A 197 -10.93 -16.23 -9.43
N ASP A 198 -10.72 -17.52 -9.10
CA ASP A 198 -11.37 -18.24 -7.99
C ASP A 198 -10.57 -18.17 -6.70
#